data_9091dfe509a613fe2b1869c84b6a5e48
#
_entry.id   9091dfe509a613fe2b1869c84b6a5e48
#
_cell.length_a   1.000
_cell.length_b   1.000
_cell.length_c   1.000
_cell.angle_alpha   90.00
_cell.angle_beta   90.00
_cell.angle_gamma   90.00
#
_symmetry.space_group_name_H-M   'P 1'
#
loop_
_entity.id
_entity.type
_entity.pdbx_description
1 polymer ?
#
loop_
_entity_poly.entity_id
_entity_poly.type
_entity_poly.pdbx_seq_one_letter_code
_entity_poly.pdbx_strand_id
1 'polypeptide(L)'
;MAYEKIQIPATGEKIQVNADLSLNVPNQPIIPYIEGDGIGIDITPVMCSVVDAAVAKAYGGSRQIQWMEIYAGEKSTRTYGEDVWLPDETLAAVKDFVVSIKGPLTTPVGGGIRSLNVTLRQQLDLYVCLRPVRYFTGTPSPLKAPEHTDMVIFRENSEDIYAGIEWQEGTPEARKVIDFLRNEMGVTKIRFPETSGIGIKPVSREGTERLVRKALQYVIDNDRPSLTLVHKGNIMKFTEGAFKQWGYDLAKAEFGAVEIDGGPWCSFKNPKTGTEIVVKDVIADAFLQQILLRPKDYSVIATLNLNGDYISDALAAQVGGIGMAPGANLSDSVAMFEATHGTAPKYAGKDQVNPSSLILSAEMMLRHMGWVEAADLIIKGVEGAIAAKTVTYDLDRLMDGATKLSCSGFGAAVVGKM
;
A
#
# COMPACT_ATOMS: atom_id res chain seq x y z
N MET A 1 7.98 -27.48 0.74
CA MET A 1 8.71 -27.71 2.01
C MET A 1 7.68 -27.91 3.12
N ALA A 2 7.99 -28.70 4.13
CA ALA A 2 7.13 -28.77 5.32
C ALA A 2 7.49 -27.57 6.20
N TYR A 3 6.50 -26.79 6.59
CA TYR A 3 6.65 -25.72 7.57
C TYR A 3 6.70 -26.32 8.99
N GLU A 4 7.33 -25.65 9.93
CA GLU A 4 7.47 -26.14 11.30
C GLU A 4 6.19 -25.89 12.12
N LYS A 5 5.64 -24.67 12.02
CA LYS A 5 4.47 -24.23 12.81
C LYS A 5 3.28 -23.87 11.92
N ILE A 6 3.50 -23.46 10.67
CA ILE A 6 2.44 -23.12 9.74
C ILE A 6 1.73 -24.38 9.28
N GLN A 7 0.41 -24.40 9.42
CA GLN A 7 -0.44 -25.52 8.99
C GLN A 7 -1.07 -25.20 7.64
N ILE A 8 -0.69 -25.96 6.62
CA ILE A 8 -1.31 -25.88 5.30
C ILE A 8 -2.73 -26.49 5.40
N PRO A 9 -3.79 -25.80 4.90
CA PRO A 9 -5.11 -26.36 4.82
C PRO A 9 -5.13 -27.72 4.11
N ALA A 10 -5.99 -28.63 4.59
CA ALA A 10 -6.10 -29.98 4.02
C ALA A 10 -6.67 -29.99 2.59
N THR A 11 -7.36 -28.90 2.20
CA THR A 11 -7.96 -28.66 0.88
C THR A 11 -7.44 -27.36 0.30
N GLY A 12 -7.54 -27.20 -1.00
CA GLY A 12 -7.09 -26.02 -1.71
C GLY A 12 -5.75 -26.23 -2.45
N GLU A 13 -5.44 -25.26 -3.28
CA GLU A 13 -4.31 -25.29 -4.18
C GLU A 13 -3.55 -23.95 -4.16
N LYS A 14 -2.27 -24.00 -4.51
CA LYS A 14 -1.46 -22.78 -4.65
C LYS A 14 -1.85 -22.02 -5.92
N ILE A 15 -1.87 -20.69 -5.84
CA ILE A 15 -1.86 -19.84 -7.03
C ILE A 15 -0.53 -20.00 -7.74
N GLN A 16 -0.55 -20.04 -9.07
CA GLN A 16 0.65 -20.15 -9.89
C GLN A 16 0.85 -18.88 -10.71
N VAL A 17 2.12 -18.49 -10.90
CA VAL A 17 2.50 -17.37 -11.78
C VAL A 17 2.93 -17.94 -13.12
N ASN A 18 2.29 -17.51 -14.19
CA ASN A 18 2.65 -17.90 -15.57
C ASN A 18 3.91 -17.13 -16.03
N ALA A 19 4.47 -17.55 -17.15
CA ALA A 19 5.69 -16.93 -17.72
C ALA A 19 5.48 -15.44 -18.12
N ASP A 20 4.24 -15.05 -18.41
CA ASP A 20 3.84 -13.67 -18.70
C ASP A 20 3.44 -12.86 -17.45
N LEU A 21 3.71 -13.41 -16.26
CA LEU A 21 3.37 -12.86 -14.95
C LEU A 21 1.85 -12.82 -14.64
N SER A 22 1.00 -13.36 -15.48
CA SER A 22 -0.42 -13.55 -15.16
C SER A 22 -0.58 -14.65 -14.11
N LEU A 23 -1.70 -14.60 -13.36
CA LEU A 23 -1.99 -15.59 -12.33
C LEU A 23 -2.90 -16.70 -12.87
N ASN A 24 -2.55 -17.94 -12.55
CA ASN A 24 -3.46 -19.08 -12.65
C ASN A 24 -4.06 -19.33 -11.25
N VAL A 25 -5.28 -18.87 -11.04
CA VAL A 25 -5.99 -18.91 -9.75
C VAL A 25 -6.95 -20.09 -9.72
N PRO A 26 -6.75 -21.11 -8.86
CA PRO A 26 -7.65 -22.23 -8.72
C PRO A 26 -8.98 -21.82 -8.08
N ASN A 27 -9.99 -22.70 -8.16
CA ASN A 27 -11.29 -22.42 -7.52
C ASN A 27 -11.23 -22.41 -5.99
N GLN A 28 -10.22 -23.06 -5.41
CA GLN A 28 -9.97 -23.08 -3.96
C GLN A 28 -8.52 -22.66 -3.68
N PRO A 29 -8.16 -21.37 -3.88
CA PRO A 29 -6.81 -20.91 -3.61
C PRO A 29 -6.53 -20.91 -2.10
N ILE A 30 -5.33 -21.37 -1.73
CA ILE A 30 -4.81 -21.18 -0.37
C ILE A 30 -4.22 -19.78 -0.28
N ILE A 31 -4.75 -18.97 0.62
CA ILE A 31 -4.31 -17.58 0.85
C ILE A 31 -3.69 -17.46 2.24
N PRO A 32 -2.38 -17.26 2.35
CA PRO A 32 -1.73 -16.92 3.61
C PRO A 32 -2.26 -15.59 4.17
N TYR A 33 -2.53 -15.56 5.48
CA TYR A 33 -2.86 -14.32 6.15
C TYR A 33 -2.09 -14.16 7.47
N ILE A 34 -1.73 -12.94 7.80
CA ILE A 34 -1.21 -12.55 9.11
C ILE A 34 -2.33 -11.82 9.85
N GLU A 35 -2.75 -12.34 11.02
CA GLU A 35 -3.79 -11.70 11.83
C GLU A 35 -3.44 -10.24 12.18
N GLY A 36 -2.15 -9.99 12.48
CA GLY A 36 -1.65 -8.70 12.90
C GLY A 36 -1.69 -8.46 14.39
N ASP A 37 -1.12 -7.34 14.81
CA ASP A 37 -1.02 -6.92 16.21
C ASP A 37 -2.12 -5.91 16.55
N GLY A 38 -2.33 -5.70 17.85
CA GLY A 38 -3.29 -4.73 18.35
C GLY A 38 -4.70 -4.99 17.82
N ILE A 39 -5.27 -4.06 17.04
CA ILE A 39 -6.61 -4.20 16.44
C ILE A 39 -6.68 -5.25 15.33
N GLY A 40 -5.57 -5.84 14.94
CA GLY A 40 -5.55 -6.94 13.97
C GLY A 40 -6.48 -8.09 14.37
N ILE A 41 -6.54 -8.42 15.67
CA ILE A 41 -7.43 -9.46 16.23
C ILE A 41 -8.92 -9.16 16.04
N ASP A 42 -9.30 -7.90 15.90
CA ASP A 42 -10.69 -7.47 15.67
C ASP A 42 -11.01 -7.45 14.16
N ILE A 43 -10.14 -6.81 13.34
CA ILE A 43 -10.46 -6.53 11.93
C ILE A 43 -10.21 -7.72 11.00
N THR A 44 -9.25 -8.59 11.29
CA THR A 44 -8.89 -9.69 10.38
C THR A 44 -9.96 -10.77 10.30
N PRO A 45 -10.58 -11.26 11.41
CA PRO A 45 -11.69 -12.17 11.33
C PRO A 45 -12.92 -11.58 10.61
N VAL A 46 -13.16 -10.27 10.79
CA VAL A 46 -14.25 -9.57 10.10
C VAL A 46 -13.99 -9.50 8.60
N MET A 47 -12.76 -9.20 8.19
CA MET A 47 -12.37 -9.21 6.78
C MET A 47 -12.55 -10.59 6.16
N CYS A 48 -12.08 -11.68 6.79
CA CYS A 48 -12.25 -13.03 6.29
C CYS A 48 -13.74 -13.36 6.10
N SER A 49 -14.58 -13.05 7.09
CA SER A 49 -16.03 -13.27 7.02
C SER A 49 -16.71 -12.51 5.87
N VAL A 50 -16.33 -11.25 5.65
CA VAL A 50 -16.87 -10.42 4.55
C VAL A 50 -16.44 -10.98 3.20
N VAL A 51 -15.17 -11.38 3.05
CA VAL A 51 -14.65 -11.99 1.81
C VAL A 51 -15.35 -13.31 1.51
N ASP A 52 -15.46 -14.19 2.50
CA ASP A 52 -16.11 -15.49 2.32
C ASP A 52 -17.58 -15.34 1.90
N ALA A 53 -18.31 -14.39 2.51
CA ALA A 53 -19.68 -14.07 2.13
C ALA A 53 -19.79 -13.54 0.70
N ALA A 54 -18.87 -12.65 0.28
CA ALA A 54 -18.82 -12.09 -1.07
C ALA A 54 -18.54 -13.18 -2.11
N VAL A 55 -17.55 -14.04 -1.84
CA VAL A 55 -17.18 -15.16 -2.72
C VAL A 55 -18.31 -16.17 -2.84
N ALA A 56 -18.91 -16.57 -1.72
CA ALA A 56 -20.05 -17.51 -1.73
C ALA A 56 -21.24 -16.94 -2.52
N LYS A 57 -21.52 -15.64 -2.36
CA LYS A 57 -22.62 -14.97 -3.08
C LYS A 57 -22.34 -14.82 -4.57
N ALA A 58 -21.12 -14.46 -4.94
CA ALA A 58 -20.74 -14.24 -6.34
C ALA A 58 -20.73 -15.55 -7.15
N TYR A 59 -20.27 -16.64 -6.54
CA TYR A 59 -19.98 -17.88 -7.25
C TYR A 59 -20.81 -19.09 -6.84
N GLY A 60 -21.79 -18.90 -5.97
CA GLY A 60 -22.73 -19.98 -5.59
C GLY A 60 -22.08 -21.22 -4.98
N GLY A 61 -20.93 -21.04 -4.31
CA GLY A 61 -20.16 -22.12 -3.69
C GLY A 61 -19.17 -22.85 -4.62
N SER A 62 -19.10 -22.48 -5.91
CA SER A 62 -18.12 -23.05 -6.85
C SER A 62 -16.69 -22.58 -6.60
N ARG A 63 -16.52 -21.47 -5.88
CA ARG A 63 -15.21 -20.94 -5.45
C ARG A 63 -15.21 -20.70 -3.94
N GLN A 64 -14.05 -20.91 -3.30
CA GLN A 64 -13.88 -20.72 -1.86
C GLN A 64 -12.41 -20.45 -1.56
N ILE A 65 -12.10 -19.47 -0.69
CA ILE A 65 -10.74 -19.26 -0.20
C ILE A 65 -10.43 -20.25 0.92
N GLN A 66 -9.25 -20.84 0.88
CA GLN A 66 -8.68 -21.63 1.97
C GLN A 66 -7.67 -20.76 2.73
N TRP A 67 -8.12 -20.20 3.84
CA TRP A 67 -7.28 -19.33 4.65
C TRP A 67 -6.18 -20.11 5.36
N MET A 68 -4.93 -19.65 5.25
CA MET A 68 -3.76 -20.23 5.91
C MET A 68 -3.10 -19.20 6.82
N GLU A 69 -3.18 -19.40 8.13
CA GLU A 69 -2.53 -18.48 9.07
C GLU A 69 -1.02 -18.63 9.01
N ILE A 70 -0.33 -17.50 8.86
CA ILE A 70 1.13 -17.35 8.98
C ILE A 70 1.43 -16.27 10.01
N TYR A 71 2.62 -16.27 10.58
CA TYR A 71 2.89 -15.53 11.80
C TYR A 71 3.91 -14.41 11.60
N ALA A 72 3.59 -13.22 12.11
CA ALA A 72 4.51 -12.10 12.29
C ALA A 72 4.03 -11.26 13.48
N GLY A 73 4.91 -10.41 14.02
CA GLY A 73 4.59 -9.54 15.16
C GLY A 73 4.50 -10.27 16.49
N GLU A 74 3.66 -9.77 17.37
CA GLU A 74 3.51 -10.31 18.75
C GLU A 74 3.01 -11.77 18.79
N LYS A 75 2.17 -12.17 17.82
CA LYS A 75 1.72 -13.57 17.76
C LYS A 75 2.85 -14.51 17.36
N SER A 76 3.80 -14.06 16.56
CA SER A 76 5.00 -14.81 16.21
C SER A 76 5.87 -15.07 17.44
N THR A 77 6.10 -14.06 18.28
CA THR A 77 6.94 -14.24 19.48
C THR A 77 6.34 -15.26 20.45
N ARG A 78 5.02 -15.36 20.52
CA ARG A 78 4.32 -16.37 21.34
C ARG A 78 4.40 -17.77 20.73
N THR A 79 4.52 -17.89 19.42
CA THR A 79 4.49 -19.18 18.72
C THR A 79 5.89 -19.77 18.53
N TYR A 80 6.90 -18.92 18.26
CA TYR A 80 8.26 -19.35 17.89
C TYR A 80 9.32 -19.02 18.98
N GLY A 81 9.02 -18.12 19.94
CA GLY A 81 9.92 -17.63 20.99
C GLY A 81 10.04 -16.12 20.97
N GLU A 82 10.41 -15.55 22.11
CA GLU A 82 10.33 -14.10 22.41
C GLU A 82 11.06 -13.19 21.39
N ASP A 83 12.13 -13.68 20.76
CA ASP A 83 12.92 -12.88 19.82
C ASP A 83 12.53 -13.10 18.35
N VAL A 84 11.58 -13.99 18.06
CA VAL A 84 11.19 -14.33 16.68
C VAL A 84 9.97 -13.53 16.24
N TRP A 85 10.19 -12.30 15.80
CA TRP A 85 9.14 -11.41 15.31
C TRP A 85 8.68 -11.69 13.87
N LEU A 86 9.55 -12.27 13.05
CA LEU A 86 9.28 -12.63 11.66
C LEU A 86 10.01 -13.92 11.31
N PRO A 87 9.34 -15.08 11.39
CA PRO A 87 9.95 -16.37 11.06
C PRO A 87 10.30 -16.50 9.56
N ASP A 88 11.38 -17.19 9.24
CA ASP A 88 11.77 -17.48 7.86
C ASP A 88 10.68 -18.25 7.09
N GLU A 89 9.95 -19.13 7.77
CA GLU A 89 8.87 -19.88 7.12
C GLU A 89 7.67 -18.99 6.74
N THR A 90 7.46 -17.85 7.41
CA THR A 90 6.48 -16.85 6.97
C THR A 90 6.89 -16.22 5.65
N LEU A 91 8.16 -15.84 5.49
CA LEU A 91 8.69 -15.35 4.22
C LEU A 91 8.60 -16.38 3.11
N ALA A 92 8.93 -17.65 3.45
CA ALA A 92 8.81 -18.76 2.52
C ALA A 92 7.35 -18.99 2.09
N ALA A 93 6.41 -18.97 3.05
CA ALA A 93 4.99 -19.14 2.75
C ALA A 93 4.44 -18.06 1.84
N VAL A 94 4.80 -16.78 2.07
CA VAL A 94 4.37 -15.68 1.19
C VAL A 94 4.90 -15.86 -0.24
N LYS A 95 6.16 -16.27 -0.41
CA LYS A 95 6.75 -16.58 -1.73
C LYS A 95 6.08 -17.78 -2.40
N ASP A 96 5.84 -18.83 -1.62
CA ASP A 96 5.29 -20.09 -2.13
C ASP A 96 3.83 -19.99 -2.60
N PHE A 97 3.02 -19.14 -1.95
CA PHE A 97 1.59 -18.99 -2.22
C PHE A 97 1.23 -17.74 -3.03
N VAL A 98 2.21 -16.87 -3.31
CA VAL A 98 2.13 -15.75 -4.26
C VAL A 98 1.25 -14.59 -3.78
N VAL A 99 0.02 -14.84 -3.34
CA VAL A 99 -0.94 -13.84 -2.89
C VAL A 99 -1.19 -14.03 -1.40
N SER A 100 -1.07 -12.96 -0.63
CA SER A 100 -1.27 -12.96 0.82
C SER A 100 -1.94 -11.67 1.30
N ILE A 101 -2.48 -11.68 2.53
CA ILE A 101 -3.05 -10.50 3.17
C ILE A 101 -2.62 -10.42 4.63
N LYS A 102 -2.46 -9.21 5.17
CA LYS A 102 -2.06 -9.04 6.56
C LYS A 102 -2.77 -7.88 7.26
N GLY A 103 -3.05 -8.07 8.53
CA GLY A 103 -3.37 -7.00 9.48
C GLY A 103 -2.17 -6.10 9.80
N PRO A 104 -2.37 -5.07 10.63
CA PRO A 104 -1.31 -4.16 11.02
C PRO A 104 -0.25 -4.87 11.89
N LEU A 105 1.01 -4.44 11.82
CA LEU A 105 2.10 -4.98 12.63
C LEU A 105 2.74 -3.87 13.48
N THR A 106 3.06 -4.22 14.70
CA THR A 106 3.80 -3.36 15.64
C THR A 106 5.27 -3.30 15.22
N THR A 107 5.83 -2.09 15.23
CA THR A 107 7.29 -1.94 15.23
C THR A 107 7.75 -1.88 16.66
N PRO A 108 8.56 -2.85 17.16
CA PRO A 108 9.07 -2.84 18.52
C PRO A 108 9.83 -1.56 18.80
N VAL A 109 9.55 -0.93 19.94
CA VAL A 109 10.25 0.28 20.40
C VAL A 109 11.46 -0.13 21.20
N GLY A 110 12.67 0.12 20.70
CA GLY A 110 13.94 -0.20 21.35
C GLY A 110 14.67 -1.41 20.73
N GLY A 111 15.97 -1.54 20.99
CA GLY A 111 16.75 -2.72 20.60
C GLY A 111 17.20 -2.82 19.15
N GLY A 112 17.07 -1.78 18.31
CA GLY A 112 17.57 -1.80 16.91
C GLY A 112 16.75 -2.65 15.94
N ILE A 113 15.57 -3.13 16.34
CA ILE A 113 14.66 -3.88 15.46
C ILE A 113 14.01 -2.90 14.48
N ARG A 114 14.23 -3.12 13.19
CA ARG A 114 13.58 -2.36 12.11
C ARG A 114 12.11 -2.70 12.01
N SER A 115 11.33 -1.80 11.41
CA SER A 115 9.92 -2.05 11.12
C SER A 115 9.72 -3.38 10.40
N LEU A 116 8.86 -4.25 10.95
CA LEU A 116 8.52 -5.55 10.34
C LEU A 116 7.93 -5.37 8.94
N ASN A 117 7.15 -4.30 8.73
CA ASN A 117 6.61 -3.97 7.41
C ASN A 117 7.73 -3.66 6.41
N VAL A 118 8.74 -2.87 6.81
CA VAL A 118 9.91 -2.59 5.96
C VAL A 118 10.69 -3.86 5.68
N THR A 119 10.89 -4.71 6.68
CA THR A 119 11.59 -5.99 6.51
C THR A 119 10.87 -6.90 5.51
N LEU A 120 9.55 -7.05 5.63
CA LEU A 120 8.74 -7.83 4.66
C LEU A 120 8.90 -7.28 3.24
N ARG A 121 8.79 -5.96 3.05
CA ARG A 121 8.92 -5.30 1.75
C ARG A 121 10.29 -5.53 1.11
N GLN A 122 11.36 -5.43 1.90
CA GLN A 122 12.74 -5.64 1.43
C GLN A 122 13.05 -7.12 1.15
N GLN A 123 12.70 -8.03 2.06
CA GLN A 123 13.00 -9.46 1.94
C GLN A 123 12.21 -10.16 0.82
N LEU A 124 11.04 -9.64 0.49
CA LEU A 124 10.17 -10.15 -0.58
C LEU A 124 10.27 -9.32 -1.86
N ASP A 125 11.15 -8.31 -1.90
CA ASP A 125 11.30 -7.35 -2.99
C ASP A 125 9.97 -6.74 -3.46
N LEU A 126 9.10 -6.37 -2.52
CA LEU A 126 7.80 -5.76 -2.78
C LEU A 126 8.00 -4.27 -3.10
N TYR A 127 8.50 -3.98 -4.29
CA TYR A 127 8.97 -2.65 -4.68
C TYR A 127 7.88 -1.63 -4.98
N VAL A 128 6.63 -2.06 -5.12
CA VAL A 128 5.47 -1.19 -5.29
C VAL A 128 4.61 -1.22 -4.04
N CYS A 129 4.38 -0.08 -3.39
CA CYS A 129 3.28 0.10 -2.46
C CYS A 129 2.13 0.79 -3.21
N LEU A 130 1.05 0.05 -3.45
CA LEU A 130 -0.13 0.49 -4.18
C LEU A 130 -1.22 0.93 -3.21
N ARG A 131 -1.64 2.19 -3.29
CA ARG A 131 -2.66 2.77 -2.39
C ARG A 131 -3.72 3.54 -3.19
N PRO A 132 -4.85 2.92 -3.55
CA PRO A 132 -5.98 3.62 -4.11
C PRO A 132 -6.66 4.51 -3.06
N VAL A 133 -7.03 5.71 -3.46
CA VAL A 133 -7.78 6.66 -2.63
C VAL A 133 -8.98 7.13 -3.42
N ARG A 134 -10.18 6.77 -2.96
CA ARG A 134 -11.43 7.22 -3.56
C ARG A 134 -12.46 7.56 -2.49
N TYR A 135 -13.36 8.45 -2.83
CA TYR A 135 -14.47 8.84 -1.97
C TYR A 135 -15.63 7.84 -2.07
N PHE A 136 -16.18 7.44 -0.93
CA PHE A 136 -17.43 6.71 -0.83
C PHE A 136 -18.54 7.68 -0.46
N THR A 137 -19.59 7.74 -1.28
CA THR A 137 -20.68 8.69 -1.09
C THR A 137 -21.30 8.61 0.31
N GLY A 138 -21.35 9.75 1.00
CA GLY A 138 -21.84 9.85 2.35
C GLY A 138 -20.78 9.79 3.44
N THR A 139 -19.53 9.47 3.10
CA THR A 139 -18.42 9.52 4.05
C THR A 139 -18.10 10.97 4.43
N PRO A 140 -17.86 11.29 5.72
CA PRO A 140 -17.42 12.61 6.14
C PRO A 140 -16.11 13.02 5.47
N SER A 141 -16.05 14.27 4.99
CA SER A 141 -14.86 14.81 4.32
C SER A 141 -14.66 16.28 4.66
N PRO A 142 -13.41 16.75 4.81
CA PRO A 142 -13.10 18.17 4.92
C PRO A 142 -13.18 18.92 3.59
N LEU A 143 -13.28 18.21 2.46
CA LEU A 143 -13.35 18.78 1.12
C LEU A 143 -14.77 19.26 0.78
N LYS A 144 -14.87 20.28 -0.08
CA LYS A 144 -16.16 20.76 -0.62
C LYS A 144 -16.77 19.80 -1.65
N ALA A 145 -15.93 19.08 -2.37
CA ALA A 145 -16.33 18.16 -3.44
C ALA A 145 -15.42 16.90 -3.41
N PRO A 146 -15.56 16.06 -2.35
CA PRO A 146 -14.68 14.90 -2.16
C PRO A 146 -14.84 13.84 -3.24
N GLU A 147 -15.96 13.80 -3.95
CA GLU A 147 -16.23 12.92 -5.09
C GLU A 147 -15.27 13.15 -6.27
N HIS A 148 -14.52 14.24 -6.26
CA HIS A 148 -13.47 14.51 -7.23
C HIS A 148 -12.12 13.83 -6.89
N THR A 149 -12.02 13.24 -5.70
CA THR A 149 -10.81 12.51 -5.28
C THR A 149 -10.92 11.04 -5.68
N ASP A 150 -10.23 10.69 -6.75
CA ASP A 150 -10.06 9.30 -7.24
C ASP A 150 -8.64 9.15 -7.78
N MET A 151 -7.72 8.82 -6.88
CA MET A 151 -6.29 8.72 -7.18
C MET A 151 -5.75 7.36 -6.79
N VAL A 152 -4.72 6.91 -7.49
CA VAL A 152 -4.01 5.67 -7.18
C VAL A 152 -2.53 5.98 -7.03
N ILE A 153 -1.98 5.75 -5.84
CA ILE A 153 -0.59 6.04 -5.54
C ILE A 153 0.26 4.78 -5.73
N PHE A 154 1.28 4.90 -6.57
CA PHE A 154 2.41 3.98 -6.71
C PHE A 154 3.58 4.58 -5.92
N ARG A 155 3.76 4.14 -4.70
CA ARG A 155 4.84 4.53 -3.81
C ARG A 155 6.00 3.56 -3.99
N GLU A 156 7.20 4.07 -4.25
CA GLU A 156 8.42 3.27 -4.18
C GLU A 156 8.56 2.69 -2.77
N ASN A 157 9.01 1.46 -2.64
CA ASN A 157 8.86 0.72 -1.39
C ASN A 157 10.15 0.04 -0.90
N SER A 158 11.25 0.17 -1.62
CA SER A 158 12.50 -0.55 -1.34
C SER A 158 13.70 0.35 -1.02
N GLU A 159 13.67 1.60 -1.44
CA GLU A 159 14.76 2.56 -1.33
C GLU A 159 14.37 3.79 -0.49
N ASP A 160 14.99 4.93 -0.82
CA ASP A 160 14.80 6.20 -0.13
C ASP A 160 15.38 6.15 1.30
N ILE A 161 14.97 7.06 2.16
CA ILE A 161 15.37 7.05 3.58
C ILE A 161 14.89 5.79 4.33
N TYR A 162 13.90 5.08 3.79
CA TYR A 162 13.42 3.80 4.31
C TYR A 162 14.43 2.65 4.15
N ALA A 163 15.53 2.85 3.40
CA ALA A 163 16.69 1.96 3.42
C ALA A 163 17.31 1.85 4.82
N GLY A 164 17.04 2.83 5.71
CA GLY A 164 17.48 2.83 7.10
C GLY A 164 19.01 2.94 7.24
N ILE A 165 19.66 3.65 6.31
CA ILE A 165 21.09 3.90 6.35
C ILE A 165 21.32 5.20 7.11
N GLU A 166 21.52 5.09 8.42
CA GLU A 166 21.68 6.26 9.27
C GLU A 166 22.56 5.96 10.48
N TRP A 167 23.16 7.01 11.03
CA TRP A 167 24.01 6.96 12.22
C TRP A 167 23.60 8.05 13.20
N GLN A 168 23.49 7.64 14.46
CA GLN A 168 23.14 8.51 15.57
C GLN A 168 24.26 9.51 15.85
N GLU A 169 23.90 10.73 16.16
CA GLU A 169 24.83 11.76 16.59
C GLU A 169 25.71 11.29 17.78
N GLY A 170 26.95 11.80 17.86
CA GLY A 170 27.90 11.49 18.94
C GLY A 170 28.54 10.09 18.83
N THR A 171 28.10 9.21 17.92
CA THR A 171 28.70 7.89 17.73
C THR A 171 30.01 7.96 16.91
N PRO A 172 30.96 7.02 17.12
CA PRO A 172 32.17 6.93 16.30
C PRO A 172 31.88 6.75 14.81
N GLU A 173 30.81 6.02 14.46
CA GLU A 173 30.36 5.74 13.11
C GLU A 173 29.85 7.03 12.41
N ALA A 174 29.01 7.81 13.09
CA ALA A 174 28.55 9.10 12.58
C ALA A 174 29.74 10.05 12.34
N ARG A 175 30.70 10.11 13.27
CA ARG A 175 31.92 10.90 13.11
C ARG A 175 32.73 10.45 11.90
N LYS A 176 32.93 9.14 11.72
CA LYS A 176 33.65 8.58 10.58
C LYS A 176 33.02 8.98 9.24
N VAL A 177 31.69 8.94 9.14
CA VAL A 177 30.94 9.35 7.93
C VAL A 177 31.10 10.85 7.69
N ILE A 178 30.95 11.68 8.75
CA ILE A 178 31.10 13.13 8.67
C ILE A 178 32.54 13.52 8.23
N ASP A 179 33.54 12.89 8.82
CA ASP A 179 34.93 13.14 8.50
C ASP A 179 35.26 12.75 7.04
N PHE A 180 34.77 11.61 6.57
CA PHE A 180 34.88 11.20 5.16
C PHE A 180 34.24 12.24 4.23
N LEU A 181 33.00 12.66 4.51
CA LEU A 181 32.30 13.64 3.70
C LEU A 181 33.06 14.97 3.66
N ARG A 182 33.66 15.41 4.78
CA ARG A 182 34.40 16.68 4.87
C ARG A 182 35.78 16.59 4.22
N ASN A 183 36.54 15.56 4.53
CA ASN A 183 37.95 15.49 4.18
C ASN A 183 38.19 14.89 2.78
N GLU A 184 37.40 13.88 2.39
CA GLU A 184 37.55 13.21 1.10
C GLU A 184 36.58 13.77 0.03
N MET A 185 35.34 14.12 0.42
CA MET A 185 34.33 14.61 -0.52
C MET A 185 34.20 16.13 -0.54
N GLY A 186 34.98 16.87 0.27
CA GLY A 186 35.00 18.33 0.31
C GLY A 186 33.66 18.96 0.78
N VAL A 187 32.85 18.26 1.53
CA VAL A 187 31.57 18.76 2.04
C VAL A 187 31.80 19.75 3.18
N THR A 188 31.44 21.02 2.97
CA THR A 188 31.55 22.08 3.97
C THR A 188 30.25 22.48 4.64
N LYS A 189 29.13 21.88 4.22
CA LYS A 189 27.78 22.32 4.58
C LYS A 189 27.22 21.65 5.86
N ILE A 190 27.92 20.70 6.48
CA ILE A 190 27.52 20.13 7.76
C ILE A 190 27.83 21.16 8.84
N ARG A 191 26.78 21.86 9.28
CA ARG A 191 26.94 23.05 10.14
C ARG A 191 27.40 22.71 11.55
N PHE A 192 26.95 21.61 12.11
CA PHE A 192 27.23 21.16 13.48
C PHE A 192 27.72 19.70 13.47
N PRO A 193 28.98 19.45 13.03
CA PRO A 193 29.48 18.10 12.79
C PRO A 193 29.51 17.22 14.06
N GLU A 194 29.70 17.84 15.25
CA GLU A 194 29.82 17.12 16.53
C GLU A 194 28.46 16.61 17.04
N THR A 195 27.36 17.23 16.62
CA THR A 195 25.99 16.94 17.12
C THR A 195 25.01 16.66 15.98
N SER A 196 25.51 16.27 14.81
CA SER A 196 24.66 15.87 13.69
C SER A 196 24.56 14.37 13.58
N GLY A 197 23.31 13.85 13.52
CA GLY A 197 23.05 12.55 12.94
C GLY A 197 23.14 12.63 11.41
N ILE A 198 23.47 11.52 10.75
CA ILE A 198 23.60 11.44 9.28
C ILE A 198 22.73 10.32 8.76
N GLY A 199 21.92 10.60 7.74
CA GLY A 199 21.16 9.63 6.98
C GLY A 199 21.46 9.70 5.49
N ILE A 200 21.38 8.57 4.80
CA ILE A 200 21.59 8.45 3.35
C ILE A 200 20.26 8.12 2.67
N LYS A 201 19.98 8.82 1.57
CA LYS A 201 18.83 8.63 0.70
C LYS A 201 19.28 8.02 -0.63
N PRO A 202 19.33 6.69 -0.77
CA PRO A 202 19.59 6.06 -2.05
C PRO A 202 18.36 6.14 -2.95
N VAL A 203 18.55 6.46 -4.22
CA VAL A 203 17.52 6.41 -5.27
C VAL A 203 18.20 5.92 -6.53
N SER A 204 17.76 4.77 -7.04
CA SER A 204 18.35 4.14 -8.23
C SER A 204 17.49 4.34 -9.48
N ARG A 205 18.14 4.21 -10.65
CA ARG A 205 17.45 4.18 -11.93
C ARG A 205 16.55 2.94 -12.03
N GLU A 206 17.07 1.78 -11.66
CA GLU A 206 16.37 0.51 -11.71
C GLU A 206 15.12 0.50 -10.83
N GLY A 207 15.24 0.99 -9.58
CA GLY A 207 14.10 1.13 -8.66
C GLY A 207 13.04 2.07 -9.19
N THR A 208 13.46 3.20 -9.78
CA THR A 208 12.57 4.17 -10.41
C THR A 208 11.85 3.57 -11.62
N GLU A 209 12.62 2.98 -12.55
CA GLU A 209 12.06 2.47 -13.81
C GLU A 209 11.06 1.34 -13.57
N ARG A 210 11.34 0.40 -12.66
CA ARG A 210 10.40 -0.69 -12.35
C ARG A 210 9.11 -0.17 -11.72
N LEU A 211 9.16 0.84 -10.84
CA LEU A 211 7.98 1.47 -10.27
C LEU A 211 7.14 2.18 -11.33
N VAL A 212 7.79 3.06 -12.12
CA VAL A 212 7.10 3.87 -13.14
C VAL A 212 6.51 2.98 -14.23
N ARG A 213 7.19 1.91 -14.62
CA ARG A 213 6.67 0.91 -15.58
C ARG A 213 5.39 0.26 -15.08
N LYS A 214 5.35 -0.18 -13.82
CA LYS A 214 4.13 -0.74 -13.20
C LYS A 214 3.01 0.30 -13.12
N ALA A 215 3.33 1.56 -12.81
CA ALA A 215 2.35 2.64 -12.77
C ALA A 215 1.77 2.94 -14.18
N LEU A 216 2.62 2.99 -15.22
CA LEU A 216 2.18 3.18 -16.61
C LEU A 216 1.35 2.01 -17.12
N GLN A 217 1.74 0.77 -16.79
CA GLN A 217 0.94 -0.41 -17.12
C GLN A 217 -0.44 -0.34 -16.45
N TYR A 218 -0.51 0.06 -15.19
CA TYR A 218 -1.78 0.27 -14.49
C TYR A 218 -2.64 1.35 -15.15
N VAL A 219 -2.04 2.46 -15.59
CA VAL A 219 -2.73 3.52 -16.33
C VAL A 219 -3.36 2.97 -17.62
N ILE A 220 -2.63 2.14 -18.38
CA ILE A 220 -3.10 1.49 -19.59
C ILE A 220 -4.25 0.51 -19.30
N ASP A 221 -4.04 -0.37 -18.32
CA ASP A 221 -4.97 -1.46 -18.00
C ASP A 221 -6.32 -0.96 -17.47
N ASN A 222 -6.32 0.18 -16.77
CA ASN A 222 -7.50 0.78 -16.16
C ASN A 222 -8.00 2.03 -16.89
N ASP A 223 -7.49 2.28 -18.11
CA ASP A 223 -7.83 3.44 -18.96
C ASP A 223 -7.80 4.79 -18.21
N ARG A 224 -6.79 4.96 -17.35
CA ARG A 224 -6.60 6.18 -16.57
C ARG A 224 -6.01 7.31 -17.45
N PRO A 225 -6.42 8.59 -17.26
CA PRO A 225 -6.02 9.67 -18.15
C PRO A 225 -4.58 10.16 -17.95
N SER A 226 -3.95 9.90 -16.82
CA SER A 226 -2.62 10.45 -16.55
C SER A 226 -1.82 9.68 -15.52
N LEU A 227 -0.48 9.77 -15.65
CA LEU A 227 0.51 9.51 -14.62
C LEU A 227 1.17 10.81 -14.20
N THR A 228 1.22 11.09 -12.89
CA THR A 228 1.93 12.25 -12.33
C THR A 228 3.13 11.79 -11.50
N LEU A 229 4.32 12.23 -11.87
CA LEU A 229 5.55 12.01 -11.10
C LEU A 229 5.65 13.09 -10.01
N VAL A 230 5.53 12.70 -8.74
CA VAL A 230 5.62 13.64 -7.61
C VAL A 230 7.01 13.57 -6.99
N HIS A 231 7.68 14.73 -6.87
CA HIS A 231 9.08 14.80 -6.46
C HIS A 231 9.44 16.14 -5.83
N LYS A 232 10.62 16.21 -5.17
CA LYS A 232 11.25 17.46 -4.69
C LYS A 232 12.57 17.73 -5.42
N GLY A 233 12.60 17.51 -6.73
CA GLY A 233 13.80 17.56 -7.58
C GLY A 233 14.44 18.93 -7.73
N ASN A 234 13.73 20.02 -7.42
CA ASN A 234 14.31 21.37 -7.37
C ASN A 234 15.34 21.53 -6.22
N ILE A 235 15.25 20.73 -5.17
CA ILE A 235 16.15 20.68 -4.02
C ILE A 235 17.11 19.49 -4.12
N MET A 236 16.56 18.28 -4.26
CA MET A 236 17.32 17.02 -4.33
C MET A 236 17.51 16.60 -5.79
N LYS A 237 18.44 17.27 -6.48
CA LYS A 237 18.58 17.18 -7.95
C LYS A 237 18.97 15.78 -8.45
N PHE A 238 19.82 15.07 -7.70
CA PHE A 238 20.42 13.79 -8.12
C PHE A 238 19.71 12.57 -7.54
N THR A 239 18.67 12.75 -6.76
CA THR A 239 17.78 11.72 -6.25
C THR A 239 16.36 11.97 -6.74
N GLU A 240 15.62 12.89 -6.17
CA GLU A 240 14.24 13.22 -6.57
C GLU A 240 14.14 13.78 -8.00
N GLY A 241 15.10 14.62 -8.40
CA GLY A 241 15.19 15.15 -9.78
C GLY A 241 15.56 14.07 -10.78
N ALA A 242 16.42 13.14 -10.39
CA ALA A 242 16.77 11.98 -11.20
C ALA A 242 15.57 11.02 -11.37
N PHE A 243 14.83 10.74 -10.29
CA PHE A 243 13.57 9.99 -10.35
C PHE A 243 12.62 10.56 -11.42
N LYS A 244 12.37 11.88 -11.38
CA LYS A 244 11.54 12.53 -12.40
C LYS A 244 12.08 12.30 -13.82
N GLN A 245 13.37 12.54 -14.04
CA GLN A 245 14.00 12.42 -15.36
C GLN A 245 13.92 10.98 -15.88
N TRP A 246 14.27 9.99 -15.06
CA TRP A 246 14.19 8.57 -15.44
C TRP A 246 12.76 8.13 -15.73
N GLY A 247 11.77 8.68 -15.02
CA GLY A 247 10.36 8.43 -15.31
C GLY A 247 9.94 8.91 -16.70
N TYR A 248 10.36 10.10 -17.11
CA TYR A 248 10.12 10.59 -18.47
C TYR A 248 10.90 9.81 -19.53
N ASP A 249 12.17 9.50 -19.25
CA ASP A 249 13.00 8.72 -20.18
C ASP A 249 12.36 7.35 -20.47
N LEU A 250 11.87 6.67 -19.41
CA LEU A 250 11.14 5.41 -19.53
C LEU A 250 9.86 5.55 -20.36
N ALA A 251 9.04 6.55 -20.07
CA ALA A 251 7.79 6.78 -20.80
C ALA A 251 8.03 6.96 -22.29
N LYS A 252 9.10 7.69 -22.65
CA LYS A 252 9.49 7.89 -24.06
C LYS A 252 10.05 6.61 -24.68
N ALA A 253 10.94 5.91 -23.97
CA ALA A 253 11.65 4.75 -24.51
C ALA A 253 10.77 3.51 -24.65
N GLU A 254 9.91 3.21 -23.68
CA GLU A 254 9.14 1.97 -23.65
C GLU A 254 7.68 2.14 -24.10
N PHE A 255 7.09 3.34 -23.89
CA PHE A 255 5.69 3.60 -24.21
C PHE A 255 5.49 4.55 -25.41
N GLY A 256 6.57 5.02 -26.01
CA GLY A 256 6.53 5.88 -27.18
C GLY A 256 5.95 7.28 -26.92
N ALA A 257 6.05 7.76 -25.67
CA ALA A 257 5.54 9.07 -25.30
C ALA A 257 6.31 10.21 -26.02
N VAL A 258 5.57 11.21 -26.50
CA VAL A 258 6.10 12.37 -27.22
C VAL A 258 5.89 13.62 -26.37
N GLU A 259 6.87 14.51 -26.35
CA GLU A 259 6.78 15.78 -25.61
C GLU A 259 5.62 16.64 -26.12
N ILE A 260 4.93 17.27 -25.17
CA ILE A 260 3.83 18.20 -25.40
C ILE A 260 4.15 19.55 -24.75
N ASP A 261 3.59 20.62 -25.27
CA ASP A 261 3.68 22.00 -24.71
C ASP A 261 5.10 22.49 -24.44
N GLY A 262 6.10 21.99 -25.21
CA GLY A 262 7.51 22.36 -25.06
C GLY A 262 8.27 21.58 -23.98
N GLY A 263 7.68 20.49 -23.48
CA GLY A 263 8.27 19.59 -22.49
C GLY A 263 8.36 20.19 -21.07
N PRO A 264 8.69 19.37 -20.07
CA PRO A 264 9.06 17.95 -20.14
C PRO A 264 7.84 17.01 -20.19
N TRP A 265 6.61 17.52 -20.05
CA TRP A 265 5.40 16.71 -20.14
C TRP A 265 5.35 15.98 -21.47
N CYS A 266 4.84 14.78 -21.46
CA CYS A 266 4.70 13.97 -22.67
C CYS A 266 3.38 13.18 -22.67
N SER A 267 2.95 12.73 -23.84
CA SER A 267 1.73 11.93 -23.99
C SER A 267 1.94 10.78 -24.95
N PHE A 268 1.11 9.75 -24.81
CA PHE A 268 0.98 8.64 -25.76
C PHE A 268 -0.45 8.11 -25.80
N LYS A 269 -0.77 7.32 -26.81
CA LYS A 269 -2.09 6.70 -26.93
C LYS A 269 -2.13 5.37 -26.14
N ASN A 270 -3.17 5.16 -25.35
CA ASN A 270 -3.45 3.86 -24.75
C ASN A 270 -3.58 2.81 -25.85
N PRO A 271 -2.74 1.77 -25.90
CA PRO A 271 -2.77 0.77 -26.98
C PRO A 271 -4.05 -0.08 -27.00
N LYS A 272 -4.82 -0.09 -25.89
CA LYS A 272 -6.06 -0.86 -25.75
C LYS A 272 -7.29 -0.06 -26.16
N THR A 273 -7.36 1.23 -25.81
CA THR A 273 -8.55 2.06 -25.96
C THR A 273 -8.39 3.22 -26.94
N GLY A 274 -7.14 3.61 -27.24
CA GLY A 274 -6.83 4.80 -28.04
C GLY A 274 -6.94 6.12 -27.27
N THR A 275 -7.33 6.12 -25.99
CA THR A 275 -7.41 7.30 -25.13
C THR A 275 -6.02 7.92 -24.95
N GLU A 276 -5.94 9.24 -24.89
CA GLU A 276 -4.66 9.92 -24.63
C GLU A 276 -4.28 9.80 -23.15
N ILE A 277 -3.05 9.38 -22.90
CA ILE A 277 -2.44 9.31 -21.57
C ILE A 277 -1.37 10.39 -21.46
N VAL A 278 -1.48 11.24 -20.44
CA VAL A 278 -0.51 12.30 -20.16
C VAL A 278 0.41 11.88 -19.03
N VAL A 279 1.72 11.95 -19.27
CA VAL A 279 2.74 11.82 -18.22
C VAL A 279 3.24 13.21 -17.87
N LYS A 280 3.12 13.59 -16.61
CA LYS A 280 3.45 14.92 -16.10
C LYS A 280 4.16 14.86 -14.76
N ASP A 281 4.70 15.97 -14.29
CA ASP A 281 5.33 16.04 -12.97
C ASP A 281 4.81 17.21 -12.14
N VAL A 282 5.00 17.11 -10.84
CA VAL A 282 4.70 18.19 -9.90
C VAL A 282 5.62 18.12 -8.69
N ILE A 283 6.02 19.28 -8.19
CA ILE A 283 6.79 19.39 -6.94
C ILE A 283 5.88 19.02 -5.75
N ALA A 284 6.39 18.23 -4.82
CA ALA A 284 5.61 17.60 -3.74
C ALA A 284 4.81 18.57 -2.89
N ASP A 285 5.37 19.72 -2.49
CA ASP A 285 4.65 20.74 -1.73
C ASP A 285 3.53 21.41 -2.56
N ALA A 286 3.73 21.61 -3.85
CA ALA A 286 2.67 22.07 -4.75
C ALA A 286 1.58 21.00 -4.92
N PHE A 287 1.95 19.74 -5.01
CA PHE A 287 1.00 18.62 -5.07
C PHE A 287 0.07 18.58 -3.85
N LEU A 288 0.63 18.73 -2.63
CA LEU A 288 -0.16 18.74 -1.39
C LEU A 288 -1.21 19.87 -1.35
N GLN A 289 -0.96 21.01 -2.01
CA GLN A 289 -2.00 22.03 -2.19
C GLN A 289 -3.02 21.61 -3.26
N GLN A 290 -2.53 21.08 -4.38
CA GLN A 290 -3.37 20.87 -5.58
C GLN A 290 -4.37 19.74 -5.38
N ILE A 291 -4.05 18.72 -4.59
CA ILE A 291 -5.01 17.67 -4.23
C ILE A 291 -6.21 18.20 -3.43
N LEU A 292 -6.08 19.35 -2.75
CA LEU A 292 -7.19 20.01 -2.08
C LEU A 292 -7.99 20.94 -3.01
N LEU A 293 -7.31 21.60 -3.94
CA LEU A 293 -7.88 22.66 -4.78
C LEU A 293 -8.39 22.13 -6.14
N ARG A 294 -7.72 21.13 -6.70
CA ARG A 294 -7.95 20.62 -8.06
C ARG A 294 -7.74 19.09 -8.12
N PRO A 295 -8.41 18.29 -7.29
CA PRO A 295 -8.17 16.83 -7.26
C PRO A 295 -8.41 16.14 -8.61
N LYS A 296 -9.32 16.66 -9.45
CA LYS A 296 -9.60 16.13 -10.80
C LYS A 296 -8.40 16.14 -11.76
N ASP A 297 -7.39 16.97 -11.49
CA ASP A 297 -6.19 17.05 -12.34
C ASP A 297 -5.27 15.82 -12.17
N TYR A 298 -5.54 14.96 -11.20
CA TYR A 298 -4.67 13.85 -10.80
C TYR A 298 -5.42 12.52 -10.86
N SER A 299 -4.75 11.49 -11.39
CA SER A 299 -5.31 10.14 -11.49
C SER A 299 -4.35 9.10 -10.90
N VAL A 300 -3.28 8.74 -11.60
CA VAL A 300 -2.24 7.84 -11.07
C VAL A 300 -1.02 8.66 -10.69
N ILE A 301 -0.46 8.36 -9.52
CA ILE A 301 0.68 9.07 -8.93
C ILE A 301 1.82 8.08 -8.78
N ALA A 302 3.00 8.40 -9.27
CA ALA A 302 4.23 7.68 -8.93
C ALA A 302 5.16 8.59 -8.15
N THR A 303 5.72 8.09 -7.05
CA THR A 303 6.57 8.89 -6.17
C THR A 303 7.51 8.03 -5.34
N LEU A 304 8.55 8.64 -4.79
CA LEU A 304 9.50 8.00 -3.88
C LEU A 304 8.85 7.66 -2.53
N ASN A 305 9.53 6.84 -1.76
CA ASN A 305 8.99 6.18 -0.58
C ASN A 305 8.44 7.16 0.46
N LEU A 306 9.23 8.11 0.93
CA LEU A 306 8.77 9.08 1.94
C LEU A 306 7.64 9.97 1.45
N ASN A 307 7.76 10.52 0.24
CA ASN A 307 6.69 11.32 -0.34
C ASN A 307 5.38 10.53 -0.44
N GLY A 308 5.46 9.27 -0.87
CA GLY A 308 4.31 8.39 -0.99
C GLY A 308 3.64 8.09 0.35
N ASP A 309 4.43 7.99 1.43
CA ASP A 309 3.92 7.82 2.78
C ASP A 309 3.07 9.03 3.20
N TYR A 310 3.61 10.22 3.12
CA TYR A 310 2.91 11.45 3.49
C TYR A 310 1.68 11.70 2.61
N ILE A 311 1.81 11.53 1.30
CA ILE A 311 0.75 11.81 0.33
C ILE A 311 -0.43 10.88 0.52
N SER A 312 -0.20 9.59 0.73
CA SER A 312 -1.29 8.62 0.88
C SER A 312 -2.13 8.89 2.12
N ASP A 313 -1.52 9.27 3.24
CA ASP A 313 -2.24 9.59 4.46
C ASP A 313 -2.98 10.92 4.36
N ALA A 314 -2.37 11.93 3.71
CA ALA A 314 -3.02 13.20 3.42
C ALA A 314 -4.26 13.05 2.53
N LEU A 315 -4.19 12.17 1.52
CA LEU A 315 -5.32 11.84 0.66
C LEU A 315 -6.38 11.01 1.38
N ALA A 316 -5.98 10.01 2.19
CA ALA A 316 -6.91 9.22 2.99
C ALA A 316 -7.77 10.10 3.91
N ALA A 317 -7.17 11.13 4.54
CA ALA A 317 -7.88 12.07 5.38
C ALA A 317 -9.00 12.84 4.63
N GLN A 318 -8.86 13.00 3.31
CA GLN A 318 -9.82 13.72 2.48
C GLN A 318 -11.07 12.89 2.13
N VAL A 319 -11.01 11.58 2.25
CA VAL A 319 -12.08 10.66 1.81
C VAL A 319 -12.66 9.78 2.92
N GLY A 320 -12.40 10.12 4.19
CA GLY A 320 -12.98 9.40 5.33
C GLY A 320 -11.97 8.92 6.36
N GLY A 321 -10.69 9.15 6.11
CA GLY A 321 -9.60 8.81 7.02
C GLY A 321 -8.92 7.46 6.71
N ILE A 322 -7.88 7.19 7.45
CA ILE A 322 -7.00 6.03 7.23
C ILE A 322 -7.71 4.68 7.46
N GLY A 323 -8.80 4.66 8.24
CA GLY A 323 -9.66 3.47 8.41
C GLY A 323 -10.37 3.02 7.14
N MET A 324 -10.42 3.89 6.11
CA MET A 324 -11.00 3.61 4.79
C MET A 324 -9.95 3.37 3.71
N ALA A 325 -8.65 3.46 4.03
CA ALA A 325 -7.57 3.42 3.06
C ALA A 325 -7.01 2.01 2.88
N PRO A 326 -7.18 1.37 1.71
CA PRO A 326 -6.58 0.07 1.42
C PRO A 326 -5.15 0.18 0.91
N GLY A 327 -4.42 -0.94 0.94
CA GLY A 327 -3.08 -1.02 0.40
C GLY A 327 -2.67 -2.40 -0.07
N ALA A 328 -1.69 -2.43 -0.97
CA ALA A 328 -1.01 -3.62 -1.42
C ALA A 328 0.48 -3.35 -1.58
N ASN A 329 1.30 -4.35 -1.36
CA ASN A 329 2.72 -4.34 -1.66
C ASN A 329 3.00 -5.40 -2.71
N LEU A 330 3.57 -5.02 -3.83
CA LEU A 330 3.68 -5.86 -5.01
C LEU A 330 5.13 -5.98 -5.47
N SER A 331 5.49 -7.19 -5.89
CA SER A 331 6.65 -7.45 -6.75
C SER A 331 6.17 -7.88 -8.16
N ASP A 332 7.03 -8.51 -8.93
CA ASP A 332 6.63 -9.09 -10.21
C ASP A 332 5.79 -10.37 -10.03
N SER A 333 6.02 -11.11 -8.96
CA SER A 333 5.39 -12.41 -8.74
C SER A 333 4.65 -12.55 -7.40
N VAL A 334 4.87 -11.65 -6.44
CA VAL A 334 4.27 -11.74 -5.11
C VAL A 334 3.43 -10.50 -4.83
N ALA A 335 2.26 -10.71 -4.26
CA ALA A 335 1.36 -9.65 -3.82
C ALA A 335 0.98 -9.85 -2.34
N MET A 336 1.23 -8.83 -1.52
CA MET A 336 0.81 -8.79 -0.11
C MET A 336 -0.11 -7.60 0.12
N PHE A 337 -1.37 -7.87 0.41
CA PHE A 337 -2.38 -6.86 0.71
C PHE A 337 -2.36 -6.52 2.20
N GLU A 338 -2.62 -5.26 2.56
CA GLU A 338 -2.53 -4.84 3.95
C GLU A 338 -3.43 -3.65 4.28
N ALA A 339 -3.89 -3.56 5.54
CA ALA A 339 -4.40 -2.32 6.08
C ALA A 339 -3.27 -1.28 6.17
N THR A 340 -3.56 -0.02 5.83
CA THR A 340 -2.54 1.04 5.79
C THR A 340 -2.33 1.73 7.15
N HIS A 341 -3.27 1.54 8.10
CA HIS A 341 -3.17 2.09 9.45
C HIS A 341 -2.30 1.24 10.39
N GLY A 342 -1.93 1.81 11.54
CA GLY A 342 -1.18 1.12 12.59
C GLY A 342 -2.04 0.20 13.46
N THR A 343 -1.42 -0.35 14.50
CA THR A 343 -1.98 -1.37 15.39
C THR A 343 -2.97 -0.86 16.44
N ALA A 344 -2.99 0.44 16.71
CA ALA A 344 -3.89 1.11 17.67
C ALA A 344 -4.17 0.29 18.96
N PRO A 345 -3.16 -0.10 19.73
CA PRO A 345 -3.26 -1.11 20.81
C PRO A 345 -4.28 -0.76 21.88
N LYS A 346 -4.60 0.52 22.09
CA LYS A 346 -5.63 0.98 23.03
C LYS A 346 -7.04 0.46 22.71
N TYR A 347 -7.29 0.07 21.46
CA TYR A 347 -8.58 -0.39 20.95
C TYR A 347 -8.65 -1.90 20.72
N ALA A 348 -7.52 -2.61 20.86
CA ALA A 348 -7.43 -4.05 20.66
C ALA A 348 -8.43 -4.82 21.54
N GLY A 349 -9.15 -5.77 20.93
CA GLY A 349 -10.12 -6.64 21.60
C GLY A 349 -11.41 -5.94 22.05
N LYS A 350 -11.69 -4.72 21.55
CA LYS A 350 -12.89 -3.95 21.93
C LYS A 350 -14.00 -3.99 20.90
N ASP A 351 -13.77 -4.62 19.78
CA ASP A 351 -14.74 -4.71 18.66
C ASP A 351 -15.30 -3.32 18.25
N GLN A 352 -14.45 -2.28 18.18
CA GLN A 352 -14.91 -0.90 17.94
C GLN A 352 -14.39 -0.27 16.67
N VAL A 353 -13.23 -0.73 16.18
CA VAL A 353 -12.52 -0.07 15.08
C VAL A 353 -13.16 -0.33 13.73
N ASN A 354 -12.87 0.55 12.77
CA ASN A 354 -13.33 0.42 11.40
C ASN A 354 -12.51 -0.65 10.65
N PRO A 355 -13.12 -1.74 10.17
CA PRO A 355 -12.40 -2.79 9.44
C PRO A 355 -12.24 -2.49 7.94
N SER A 356 -12.76 -1.35 7.44
CA SER A 356 -12.87 -1.06 6.01
C SER A 356 -11.53 -1.06 5.30
N SER A 357 -10.45 -0.57 5.93
CA SER A 357 -9.13 -0.58 5.31
C SER A 357 -8.70 -1.99 4.92
N LEU A 358 -8.85 -2.97 5.82
CA LEU A 358 -8.49 -4.35 5.53
C LEU A 358 -9.50 -5.05 4.59
N ILE A 359 -10.79 -4.75 4.72
CA ILE A 359 -11.85 -5.25 3.81
C ILE A 359 -11.61 -4.76 2.38
N LEU A 360 -11.28 -3.47 2.20
CA LEU A 360 -10.97 -2.90 0.88
C LEU A 360 -9.63 -3.38 0.34
N SER A 361 -8.65 -3.70 1.20
CA SER A 361 -7.42 -4.37 0.78
C SER A 361 -7.70 -5.79 0.27
N ALA A 362 -8.62 -6.51 0.90
CA ALA A 362 -9.07 -7.81 0.41
C ALA A 362 -9.90 -7.69 -0.88
N GLU A 363 -10.63 -6.59 -1.07
CA GLU A 363 -11.27 -6.27 -2.35
C GLU A 363 -10.23 -6.15 -3.47
N MET A 364 -9.15 -5.41 -3.23
CA MET A 364 -8.02 -5.31 -4.18
C MET A 364 -7.39 -6.69 -4.44
N MET A 365 -7.26 -7.54 -3.42
CA MET A 365 -6.76 -8.91 -3.55
C MET A 365 -7.66 -9.74 -4.49
N LEU A 366 -8.97 -9.67 -4.33
CA LEU A 366 -9.92 -10.37 -5.20
C LEU A 366 -9.80 -9.91 -6.65
N ARG A 367 -9.69 -8.60 -6.90
CA ARG A 367 -9.44 -8.07 -8.27
C ARG A 367 -8.12 -8.55 -8.83
N HIS A 368 -7.07 -8.56 -8.03
CA HIS A 368 -5.76 -9.07 -8.44
C HIS A 368 -5.82 -10.55 -8.85
N MET A 369 -6.64 -11.34 -8.17
CA MET A 369 -6.91 -12.74 -8.51
C MET A 369 -7.89 -12.92 -9.69
N GLY A 370 -8.46 -11.85 -10.24
CA GLY A 370 -9.49 -11.92 -11.28
C GLY A 370 -10.89 -12.32 -10.78
N TRP A 371 -11.14 -12.21 -9.48
CA TRP A 371 -12.46 -12.50 -8.88
C TRP A 371 -13.27 -11.21 -8.73
N VAL A 372 -13.53 -10.57 -9.86
CA VAL A 372 -14.09 -9.21 -9.96
C VAL A 372 -15.50 -9.13 -9.39
N GLU A 373 -16.33 -10.14 -9.61
CA GLU A 373 -17.73 -10.16 -9.15
C GLU A 373 -17.80 -10.13 -7.62
N ALA A 374 -16.92 -10.88 -6.94
CA ALA A 374 -16.85 -10.85 -5.48
C ALA A 374 -16.30 -9.51 -4.97
N ALA A 375 -15.31 -8.93 -5.64
CA ALA A 375 -14.78 -7.61 -5.32
C ALA A 375 -15.88 -6.53 -5.45
N ASP A 376 -16.68 -6.56 -6.52
CA ASP A 376 -17.78 -5.61 -6.74
C ASP A 376 -18.85 -5.71 -5.65
N LEU A 377 -19.13 -6.91 -5.14
CA LEU A 377 -20.04 -7.10 -4.02
C LEU A 377 -19.52 -6.47 -2.74
N ILE A 378 -18.22 -6.55 -2.46
CA ILE A 378 -17.61 -5.86 -1.30
C ILE A 378 -17.80 -4.36 -1.42
N ILE A 379 -17.50 -3.78 -2.58
CA ILE A 379 -17.69 -2.34 -2.82
C ILE A 379 -19.13 -1.94 -2.60
N LYS A 380 -20.08 -2.66 -3.20
CA LYS A 380 -21.51 -2.41 -3.03
C LYS A 380 -21.93 -2.50 -1.56
N GLY A 381 -21.39 -3.49 -0.83
CA GLY A 381 -21.65 -3.67 0.60
C GLY A 381 -21.18 -2.49 1.44
N VAL A 382 -19.94 -2.02 1.22
CA VAL A 382 -19.36 -0.86 1.92
C VAL A 382 -20.14 0.40 1.60
N GLU A 383 -20.42 0.68 0.33
CA GLU A 383 -21.22 1.82 -0.10
C GLU A 383 -22.63 1.79 0.52
N GLY A 384 -23.26 0.61 0.52
CA GLY A 384 -24.59 0.41 1.09
C GLY A 384 -24.64 0.61 2.61
N ALA A 385 -23.62 0.19 3.35
CA ALA A 385 -23.53 0.41 4.80
C ALA A 385 -23.33 1.90 5.13
N ILE A 386 -22.46 2.60 4.41
CA ILE A 386 -22.21 4.03 4.57
C ILE A 386 -23.49 4.84 4.20
N ALA A 387 -24.13 4.54 3.08
CA ALA A 387 -25.36 5.20 2.65
C ALA A 387 -26.52 5.01 3.64
N ALA A 388 -26.58 3.85 4.30
CA ALA A 388 -27.52 3.58 5.37
C ALA A 388 -27.13 4.24 6.71
N LYS A 389 -25.99 4.92 6.76
CA LYS A 389 -25.41 5.53 7.98
C LYS A 389 -25.22 4.51 9.12
N THR A 390 -24.96 3.25 8.80
CA THR A 390 -24.63 2.18 9.75
C THR A 390 -23.13 1.99 9.74
N VAL A 391 -22.41 2.71 10.61
CA VAL A 391 -20.97 2.93 10.52
C VAL A 391 -20.26 2.76 11.87
N THR A 392 -18.95 2.63 11.85
CA THR A 392 -18.12 2.56 13.06
C THR A 392 -17.92 3.95 13.69
N TYR A 393 -17.38 3.98 14.91
CA TYR A 393 -17.28 5.18 15.76
C TYR A 393 -16.54 6.36 15.11
N ASP A 394 -15.58 6.09 14.23
CA ASP A 394 -14.74 7.07 13.54
C ASP A 394 -15.55 7.90 12.53
N LEU A 395 -16.47 7.27 11.83
CA LEU A 395 -17.40 7.93 10.91
C LEU A 395 -18.64 8.46 11.67
N ASP A 396 -19.20 7.69 12.62
CA ASP A 396 -20.38 8.06 13.41
C ASP A 396 -20.25 9.44 14.05
N ARG A 397 -19.11 9.73 14.70
CA ARG A 397 -18.85 11.02 15.35
C ARG A 397 -18.87 12.24 14.42
N LEU A 398 -18.86 12.02 13.11
CA LEU A 398 -18.82 13.06 12.06
C LEU A 398 -20.05 13.03 11.15
N MET A 399 -21.02 12.11 11.42
CA MET A 399 -22.21 11.92 10.59
C MET A 399 -23.49 12.10 11.40
N ASP A 400 -24.23 13.16 11.14
CA ASP A 400 -25.52 13.38 11.78
C ASP A 400 -26.51 12.25 11.49
N GLY A 401 -27.13 11.71 12.54
CA GLY A 401 -28.12 10.64 12.47
C GLY A 401 -27.55 9.27 12.08
N ALA A 402 -26.26 9.05 12.29
CA ALA A 402 -25.65 7.74 12.11
C ALA A 402 -26.01 6.77 13.23
N THR A 403 -26.01 5.48 12.93
CA THR A 403 -26.08 4.40 13.88
C THR A 403 -24.69 3.80 14.04
N LYS A 404 -24.13 3.98 15.24
CA LYS A 404 -22.81 3.44 15.55
C LYS A 404 -22.86 1.91 15.66
N LEU A 405 -22.04 1.24 14.88
CA LEU A 405 -21.82 -0.21 14.93
C LEU A 405 -20.47 -0.56 15.55
N SER A 406 -20.37 -1.79 16.06
CA SER A 406 -19.08 -2.41 16.39
C SER A 406 -18.33 -2.79 15.11
N CYS A 407 -17.05 -3.20 15.22
CA CYS A 407 -16.27 -3.71 14.10
C CYS A 407 -16.97 -4.90 13.42
N SER A 408 -17.36 -5.90 14.19
CA SER A 408 -18.08 -7.09 13.70
C SER A 408 -19.48 -6.73 13.17
N GLY A 409 -20.19 -5.81 13.82
CA GLY A 409 -21.49 -5.29 13.39
C GLY A 409 -21.40 -4.57 12.04
N PHE A 410 -20.33 -3.80 11.79
CA PHE A 410 -20.11 -3.17 10.50
C PHE A 410 -19.85 -4.20 9.41
N GLY A 411 -19.00 -5.22 9.68
CA GLY A 411 -18.81 -6.34 8.74
C GLY A 411 -20.12 -7.01 8.36
N ALA A 412 -21.01 -7.29 9.34
CA ALA A 412 -22.34 -7.84 9.09
C ALA A 412 -23.23 -6.89 8.26
N ALA A 413 -23.15 -5.57 8.51
CA ALA A 413 -23.88 -4.57 7.71
C ALA A 413 -23.41 -4.55 6.26
N VAL A 414 -22.08 -4.64 6.02
CA VAL A 414 -21.49 -4.75 4.67
C VAL A 414 -22.03 -5.99 3.95
N VAL A 415 -21.99 -7.18 4.59
CA VAL A 415 -22.53 -8.43 4.02
C VAL A 415 -24.02 -8.30 3.69
N GLY A 416 -24.79 -7.67 4.55
CA GLY A 416 -26.23 -7.47 4.35
C GLY A 416 -26.59 -6.53 3.19
N LYS A 417 -25.62 -5.76 2.67
CA LYS A 417 -25.79 -4.78 1.57
C LYS A 417 -25.18 -5.24 0.24
N MET A 418 -24.48 -6.35 0.18
CA MET A 418 -23.90 -6.94 -1.03
C MET A 418 -24.92 -7.29 -2.13
#